data_dab2fe5c1a0e2b30ceffa754001ad878
#
_entry.id   dab2fe5c1a0e2b30ceffa754001ad878
#
_cell.length_a   1.000
_cell.length_b   1.000
_cell.length_c   1.000
_cell.angle_alpha   90.00
_cell.angle_beta   90.00
_cell.angle_gamma   90.00
#
_symmetry.space_group_name_H-M   'P 1'
#
loop_
_entity.id
_entity.type
_entity.pdbx_description
1 polymer ?
#
loop_
_entity_poly.entity_id
_entity_poly.type
_entity_poly.pdbx_seq_one_letter_code
_entity_poly.pdbx_strand_id
1 'polypeptide(L)'
;MTTHVVVDCEASGPCPGFGSMINFGAFVVEPSLERGYRSPVIEPYCETFDPRAYAAIGLSREQHVATAEASLEQAMKGFAAWLTETSKDRPVFWSDNPAFDWQWINHGFPSAGISNPFGFSARRIGDLYAGLEQSPRNTQGWKNLRRTSHDHDPLNDAKGNAEALIAILRKHDQLEKLIK
;
A
#
# COMPACT_ATOMS: atom_id res chain seq x y z
N MET A 1 6.31 1.68 20.71
CA MET A 1 5.57 2.51 19.72
C MET A 1 5.21 1.63 18.55
N THR A 2 3.93 1.50 18.24
CA THR A 2 3.47 0.72 17.09
C THR A 2 3.68 1.52 15.81
N THR A 3 4.39 0.95 14.83
CA THR A 3 4.57 1.60 13.53
C THR A 3 3.35 1.35 12.64
N HIS A 4 2.78 2.40 12.09
CA HIS A 4 1.68 2.34 11.14
C HIS A 4 2.22 2.63 9.74
N VAL A 5 1.88 1.79 8.76
CA VAL A 5 2.39 1.87 7.39
C VAL A 5 1.23 1.89 6.42
N VAL A 6 1.16 2.91 5.60
CA VAL A 6 0.23 2.98 4.47
C VAL A 6 0.90 2.35 3.27
N VAL A 7 0.19 1.47 2.57
CA VAL A 7 0.66 0.77 1.38
C VAL A 7 -0.34 0.97 0.25
N ASP A 8 0.16 1.09 -0.97
CA ASP A 8 -0.60 1.13 -2.21
C ASP A 8 0.07 0.24 -3.23
N CYS A 9 -0.71 -0.56 -3.99
CA CYS A 9 -0.20 -1.54 -4.93
C CYS A 9 -0.78 -1.32 -6.32
N GLU A 10 0.06 -1.52 -7.35
CA GLU A 10 -0.37 -1.66 -8.73
C GLU A 10 -0.23 -3.11 -9.18
N ALA A 11 -1.22 -3.61 -9.91
CA ALA A 11 -1.25 -5.00 -10.35
C ALA A 11 -1.90 -5.17 -11.73
N SER A 12 -1.55 -6.24 -12.41
CA SER A 12 -2.04 -6.58 -13.75
C SER A 12 -3.35 -7.39 -13.75
N GLY A 13 -4.02 -7.49 -12.61
CA GLY A 13 -5.27 -8.24 -12.51
C GLY A 13 -5.96 -8.06 -11.16
N PRO A 14 -7.12 -8.69 -10.94
CA PRO A 14 -7.96 -8.44 -9.78
C PRO A 14 -7.43 -9.06 -8.49
N CYS A 15 -6.63 -10.12 -8.57
CA CYS A 15 -6.10 -10.85 -7.42
C CYS A 15 -4.92 -11.76 -7.80
N PRO A 16 -4.11 -12.22 -6.83
CA PRO A 16 -3.09 -13.23 -7.05
C PRO A 16 -3.67 -14.48 -7.71
N GLY A 17 -2.95 -15.02 -8.71
CA GLY A 17 -3.42 -16.13 -9.56
C GLY A 17 -4.17 -15.68 -10.82
N PHE A 18 -4.70 -14.46 -10.85
CA PHE A 18 -5.35 -13.84 -12.01
C PHE A 18 -4.64 -12.54 -12.44
N GLY A 19 -3.41 -12.37 -12.03
CA GLY A 19 -2.50 -11.28 -12.37
C GLY A 19 -1.23 -11.35 -11.56
N SER A 20 -0.34 -10.39 -11.81
CA SER A 20 0.90 -10.16 -11.08
C SER A 20 0.85 -8.80 -10.41
N MET A 21 1.38 -8.67 -9.20
CA MET A 21 1.71 -7.37 -8.64
C MET A 21 2.82 -6.75 -9.49
N ILE A 22 2.64 -5.50 -9.90
CA ILE A 22 3.60 -4.78 -10.75
C ILE A 22 4.63 -4.06 -9.89
N ASN A 23 4.15 -3.27 -8.96
CA ASN A 23 4.95 -2.56 -7.97
C ASN A 23 4.07 -2.11 -6.81
N PHE A 24 4.69 -1.57 -5.76
CA PHE A 24 3.98 -0.97 -4.63
C PHE A 24 4.81 0.13 -3.98
N GLY A 25 4.11 1.02 -3.29
CA GLY A 25 4.70 2.06 -2.47
C GLY A 25 4.23 1.95 -1.03
N ALA A 26 5.05 2.42 -0.09
CA ALA A 26 4.69 2.48 1.31
C ALA A 26 5.21 3.74 1.99
N PHE A 27 4.47 4.24 2.99
CA PHE A 27 4.90 5.32 3.88
C PHE A 27 4.60 5.02 5.33
N VAL A 28 5.56 5.31 6.21
CA VAL A 28 5.30 5.32 7.64
C VAL A 28 4.40 6.51 7.98
N VAL A 29 3.37 6.27 8.78
CA VAL A 29 2.44 7.31 9.27
C VAL A 29 3.13 8.11 10.36
N GLU A 30 3.78 9.20 9.97
CA GLU A 30 4.48 10.14 10.84
C GLU A 30 4.35 11.56 10.31
N PRO A 31 4.45 12.60 11.18
CA PRO A 31 4.23 13.99 10.76
C PRO A 31 5.14 14.48 9.64
N SER A 32 6.37 13.98 9.56
CA SER A 32 7.38 14.36 8.56
C SER A 32 7.17 13.69 7.20
N LEU A 33 6.57 12.47 7.16
CA LEU A 33 6.46 11.64 5.96
C LEU A 33 7.79 11.46 5.22
N GLU A 34 8.88 11.25 5.97
CA GLU A 34 10.22 11.06 5.41
C GLU A 34 10.52 9.60 5.09
N ARG A 35 9.91 8.67 5.83
CA ARG A 35 10.15 7.24 5.68
C ARG A 35 9.20 6.63 4.65
N GLY A 36 9.59 6.71 3.38
CA GLY A 36 8.92 6.06 2.27
C GLY A 36 9.71 4.87 1.72
N TYR A 37 9.02 3.96 1.07
CA TYR A 37 9.56 2.81 0.37
C TYR A 37 8.91 2.68 -1.00
N ARG A 38 9.72 2.55 -2.05
CA ARG A 38 9.29 2.17 -3.40
C ARG A 38 9.82 0.78 -3.70
N SER A 39 8.95 -0.14 -4.07
CA SER A 39 9.39 -1.43 -4.58
C SER A 39 10.04 -1.26 -5.96
N PRO A 40 10.95 -2.17 -6.36
CA PRO A 40 11.28 -2.31 -7.78
C PRO A 40 10.03 -2.69 -8.59
N VAL A 41 10.10 -2.53 -9.90
CA VAL A 41 9.12 -3.13 -10.83
C VAL A 41 9.31 -4.63 -10.82
N ILE A 42 8.27 -5.37 -10.44
CA ILE A 42 8.30 -6.82 -10.22
C ILE A 42 8.06 -7.53 -11.55
N GLU A 43 8.87 -8.53 -11.87
CA GLU A 43 8.65 -9.38 -13.03
C GLU A 43 7.24 -10.00 -13.03
N PRO A 44 6.55 -10.06 -14.18
CA PRO A 44 5.29 -10.79 -14.28
C PRO A 44 5.48 -12.27 -13.91
N TYR A 45 4.80 -12.72 -12.87
CA TYR A 45 4.85 -14.10 -12.36
C TYR A 45 3.55 -14.88 -12.60
N CYS A 46 2.58 -14.25 -13.25
CA CYS A 46 1.34 -14.86 -13.71
C CYS A 46 1.16 -14.61 -15.21
N GLU A 47 0.78 -15.64 -15.95
CA GLU A 47 0.49 -15.49 -17.38
C GLU A 47 -0.83 -14.78 -17.65
N THR A 48 -1.80 -14.97 -16.76
CA THR A 48 -3.08 -14.28 -16.81
C THR A 48 -2.94 -12.83 -16.39
N PHE A 49 -3.62 -11.94 -17.10
CA PHE A 49 -3.69 -10.52 -16.79
C PHE A 49 -4.97 -9.89 -17.35
N ASP A 50 -5.36 -8.73 -16.82
CA ASP A 50 -6.46 -7.92 -17.34
C ASP A 50 -5.87 -6.72 -18.11
N PRO A 51 -6.12 -6.61 -19.43
CA PRO A 51 -5.66 -5.45 -20.20
C PRO A 51 -6.17 -4.10 -19.67
N ARG A 52 -7.33 -4.10 -19.01
CA ARG A 52 -7.89 -2.88 -18.41
C ARG A 52 -7.10 -2.43 -17.18
N ALA A 53 -6.53 -3.38 -16.43
CA ALA A 53 -5.66 -3.06 -15.31
C ALA A 53 -4.38 -2.36 -15.80
N TYR A 54 -3.75 -2.87 -16.86
CA TYR A 54 -2.63 -2.19 -17.49
C TYR A 54 -2.99 -0.81 -18.05
N ALA A 55 -4.14 -0.70 -18.73
CA ALA A 55 -4.59 0.57 -19.29
C ALA A 55 -4.84 1.64 -18.20
N ALA A 56 -5.34 1.24 -17.01
CA ALA A 56 -5.59 2.14 -15.89
C ALA A 56 -4.30 2.82 -15.37
N ILE A 57 -3.18 2.10 -15.40
CA ILE A 57 -1.87 2.59 -14.94
C ILE A 57 -0.99 3.11 -16.09
N GLY A 58 -1.53 3.18 -17.32
CA GLY A 58 -0.79 3.69 -18.47
C GLY A 58 0.34 2.80 -18.98
N LEU A 59 0.32 1.50 -18.69
CA LEU A 59 1.32 0.52 -19.14
C LEU A 59 0.72 -0.49 -20.14
N SER A 60 1.59 -1.18 -20.87
CA SER A 60 1.27 -2.45 -21.53
C SER A 60 2.02 -3.60 -20.85
N ARG A 61 1.60 -4.85 -21.14
CA ARG A 61 2.33 -6.02 -20.65
C ARG A 61 3.77 -6.06 -21.13
N GLU A 62 4.00 -5.69 -22.39
CA GLU A 62 5.33 -5.65 -23.00
C GLU A 62 6.23 -4.61 -22.30
N GLN A 63 5.68 -3.45 -21.99
CA GLN A 63 6.38 -2.43 -21.21
C GLN A 63 6.69 -2.92 -19.79
N HIS A 64 5.73 -3.57 -19.11
CA HIS A 64 5.97 -4.17 -17.81
C HIS A 64 7.12 -5.17 -17.82
N VAL A 65 7.13 -6.11 -18.78
CA VAL A 65 8.23 -7.07 -18.96
C VAL A 65 9.56 -6.35 -19.22
N ALA A 66 9.56 -5.33 -20.07
CA ALA A 66 10.77 -4.60 -20.45
C ALA A 66 11.36 -3.74 -19.33
N THR A 67 10.54 -3.30 -18.38
CA THR A 67 10.94 -2.45 -17.23
C THR A 67 11.09 -3.22 -15.93
N ALA A 68 10.87 -4.54 -15.94
CA ALA A 68 11.02 -5.36 -14.75
C ALA A 68 12.46 -5.32 -14.21
N GLU A 69 12.58 -5.15 -12.89
CA GLU A 69 13.85 -4.95 -12.19
C GLU A 69 14.18 -6.09 -11.23
N ALA A 70 13.14 -6.79 -10.72
CA ALA A 70 13.32 -7.80 -9.69
C ALA A 70 12.21 -8.84 -9.72
N SER A 71 12.51 -10.03 -9.20
CA SER A 71 11.48 -11.04 -8.90
C SER A 71 10.60 -10.61 -7.72
N LEU A 72 9.41 -11.23 -7.59
CA LEU A 72 8.55 -11.04 -6.43
C LEU A 72 9.29 -11.33 -5.12
N GLU A 73 10.10 -12.38 -5.09
CA GLU A 73 10.91 -12.76 -3.92
C GLU A 73 11.88 -11.65 -3.52
N GLN A 74 12.60 -11.08 -4.47
CA GLN A 74 13.57 -9.99 -4.21
C GLN A 74 12.86 -8.73 -3.70
N ALA A 75 11.75 -8.34 -4.33
CA ALA A 75 10.96 -7.19 -3.92
C ALA A 75 10.43 -7.34 -2.48
N MET A 76 9.89 -8.51 -2.14
CA MET A 76 9.35 -8.77 -0.80
C MET A 76 10.44 -8.87 0.27
N LYS A 77 11.62 -9.41 -0.05
CA LYS A 77 12.79 -9.39 0.85
C LYS A 77 13.25 -7.96 1.14
N GLY A 78 13.32 -7.11 0.11
CA GLY A 78 13.64 -5.69 0.27
C GLY A 78 12.62 -4.97 1.16
N PHE A 79 11.33 -5.23 0.95
CA PHE A 79 10.28 -4.65 1.79
C PHE A 79 10.33 -5.14 3.24
N ALA A 80 10.58 -6.44 3.47
CA ALA A 80 10.75 -6.97 4.82
C ALA A 80 11.93 -6.33 5.57
N ALA A 81 13.06 -6.12 4.88
CA ALA A 81 14.22 -5.43 5.43
C ALA A 81 13.86 -3.98 5.83
N TRP A 82 13.23 -3.22 4.94
CA TRP A 82 12.78 -1.86 5.23
C TRP A 82 11.78 -1.80 6.41
N LEU A 83 10.83 -2.73 6.49
CA LEU A 83 9.91 -2.82 7.63
C LEU A 83 10.67 -3.09 8.94
N THR A 84 11.70 -3.93 8.91
CA THR A 84 12.54 -4.22 10.08
C THR A 84 13.32 -3.00 10.54
N GLU A 85 13.84 -2.22 9.61
CA GLU A 85 14.59 -0.98 9.91
C GLU A 85 13.69 0.12 10.46
N THR A 86 12.44 0.20 9.98
CA THR A 86 11.52 1.29 10.31
C THR A 86 10.58 0.98 11.47
N SER A 87 10.45 -0.29 11.87
CA SER A 87 9.50 -0.74 12.88
C SER A 87 10.20 -1.46 14.04
N LYS A 88 9.93 -1.04 15.27
CA LYS A 88 10.43 -1.74 16.48
C LYS A 88 9.59 -2.95 16.86
N ASP A 89 8.30 -2.88 16.56
CA ASP A 89 7.28 -3.90 16.84
C ASP A 89 6.59 -4.31 15.54
N ARG A 90 5.63 -5.21 15.64
CA ARG A 90 4.81 -5.59 14.48
C ARG A 90 4.10 -4.36 13.89
N PRO A 91 4.39 -3.99 12.63
CA PRO A 91 3.74 -2.85 11.98
C PRO A 91 2.25 -3.12 11.72
N VAL A 92 1.48 -2.05 11.58
CA VAL A 92 0.06 -2.09 11.25
C VAL A 92 -0.14 -1.61 9.81
N PHE A 93 -0.75 -2.44 8.99
CA PHE A 93 -1.06 -2.15 7.59
C PHE A 93 -2.28 -1.25 7.45
N TRP A 94 -2.18 -0.23 6.59
CA TRP A 94 -3.27 0.64 6.15
C TRP A 94 -3.28 0.76 4.64
N SER A 95 -4.47 0.88 4.04
CA SER A 95 -4.62 1.31 2.64
C SER A 95 -5.98 1.95 2.37
N ASP A 96 -6.16 2.49 1.17
CA ASP A 96 -7.48 2.91 0.66
C ASP A 96 -8.40 1.70 0.50
N ASN A 97 -7.89 0.66 -0.17
CA ASN A 97 -8.66 -0.54 -0.44
C ASN A 97 -7.91 -1.82 -0.03
N PRO A 98 -7.95 -2.21 1.25
CA PRO A 98 -7.27 -3.42 1.72
C PRO A 98 -7.74 -4.70 1.00
N ALA A 99 -8.96 -4.73 0.49
CA ALA A 99 -9.43 -5.86 -0.32
C ALA A 99 -8.61 -6.05 -1.60
N PHE A 100 -7.94 -5.01 -2.08
CA PHE A 100 -7.00 -5.05 -3.20
C PHE A 100 -5.54 -5.08 -2.71
N ASP A 101 -5.08 -4.05 -2.01
CA ASP A 101 -3.66 -3.90 -1.64
C ASP A 101 -3.17 -5.01 -0.71
N TRP A 102 -3.97 -5.32 0.30
CA TRP A 102 -3.63 -6.35 1.28
C TRP A 102 -3.47 -7.73 0.67
N GLN A 103 -4.31 -8.11 -0.29
CA GLN A 103 -4.22 -9.45 -0.88
C GLN A 103 -2.89 -9.66 -1.62
N TRP A 104 -2.37 -8.61 -2.30
CA TRP A 104 -1.09 -8.67 -3.00
C TRP A 104 0.09 -8.78 -2.04
N ILE A 105 0.13 -7.94 -1.03
CA ILE A 105 1.19 -7.96 -0.01
C ILE A 105 1.13 -9.24 0.83
N ASN A 106 -0.07 -9.65 1.24
CA ASN A 106 -0.26 -10.86 2.02
C ASN A 106 0.08 -12.14 1.23
N HIS A 107 -0.10 -12.16 -0.08
CA HIS A 107 0.35 -13.22 -0.97
C HIS A 107 1.88 -13.16 -1.19
N GLY A 108 2.43 -11.97 -1.37
CA GLY A 108 3.83 -11.78 -1.72
C GLY A 108 4.80 -12.32 -0.66
N PHE A 109 4.56 -12.04 0.62
CA PHE A 109 5.45 -12.48 1.69
C PHE A 109 5.62 -14.01 1.76
N PRO A 110 4.57 -14.84 1.89
CA PRO A 110 4.72 -16.29 1.91
C PRO A 110 5.26 -16.86 0.59
N SER A 111 4.95 -16.23 -0.56
CA SER A 111 5.56 -16.62 -1.85
C SER A 111 7.08 -16.40 -1.88
N ALA A 112 7.58 -15.47 -1.08
CA ALA A 112 9.02 -15.23 -0.88
C ALA A 112 9.62 -16.06 0.27
N GLY A 113 8.85 -16.97 0.89
CA GLY A 113 9.29 -17.77 2.04
C GLY A 113 9.42 -16.96 3.34
N ILE A 114 8.75 -15.80 3.44
CA ILE A 114 8.81 -14.88 4.58
C ILE A 114 7.45 -14.85 5.28
N SER A 115 7.45 -14.93 6.62
CA SER A 115 6.23 -14.65 7.39
C SER A 115 5.83 -13.18 7.22
N ASN A 116 4.53 -12.92 6.99
CA ASN A 116 4.04 -11.55 6.80
C ASN A 116 4.30 -10.71 8.06
N PRO A 117 5.14 -9.65 7.99
CA PRO A 117 5.46 -8.82 9.17
C PRO A 117 4.24 -8.10 9.77
N PHE A 118 3.22 -7.82 8.96
CA PHE A 118 1.96 -7.20 9.42
C PHE A 118 1.03 -8.18 10.15
N GLY A 119 1.26 -9.49 10.06
CA GLY A 119 0.37 -10.53 10.58
C GLY A 119 -0.81 -10.80 9.66
N PHE A 120 -2.06 -10.71 10.17
CA PHE A 120 -3.26 -11.18 9.47
C PHE A 120 -4.33 -10.09 9.26
N SER A 121 -4.02 -8.83 9.56
CA SER A 121 -5.02 -7.77 9.56
C SER A 121 -4.55 -6.54 8.79
N ALA A 122 -5.47 -5.95 8.06
CA ALA A 122 -5.30 -4.66 7.39
C ALA A 122 -6.40 -3.69 7.86
N ARG A 123 -6.11 -2.39 7.80
CA ARG A 123 -7.04 -1.32 8.16
C ARG A 123 -7.37 -0.47 6.94
N ARG A 124 -8.64 -0.09 6.82
CA ARG A 124 -9.10 0.79 5.74
C ARG A 124 -9.22 2.22 6.24
N ILE A 125 -8.60 3.16 5.50
CA ILE A 125 -8.64 4.59 5.83
C ILE A 125 -10.07 5.11 5.78
N GLY A 126 -10.83 4.72 4.75
CA GLY A 126 -12.21 5.16 4.57
C GLY A 126 -13.16 4.74 5.69
N ASP A 127 -12.96 3.58 6.30
CA ASP A 127 -13.80 3.11 7.40
C ASP A 127 -13.49 3.85 8.71
N LEU A 128 -12.19 4.12 8.96
CA LEU A 128 -11.79 4.99 10.06
C LEU A 128 -12.41 6.39 9.92
N TYR A 129 -12.30 6.97 8.72
CA TYR A 129 -12.86 8.29 8.43
C TYR A 129 -14.38 8.33 8.67
N ALA A 130 -15.12 7.38 8.10
CA ALA A 130 -16.56 7.30 8.26
C ALA A 130 -16.99 7.16 9.72
N GLY A 131 -16.23 6.38 10.52
CA GLY A 131 -16.46 6.21 11.94
C GLY A 131 -16.21 7.50 12.74
N LEU A 132 -15.09 8.18 12.51
CA LEU A 132 -14.73 9.42 13.20
C LEU A 132 -15.66 10.58 12.83
N GLU A 133 -16.09 10.67 11.57
CA GLU A 133 -17.05 11.68 11.11
C GLU A 133 -18.52 11.32 11.46
N GLN A 134 -18.76 10.18 12.10
CA GLN A 134 -20.11 9.67 12.40
C GLN A 134 -21.01 9.60 11.15
N SER A 135 -20.43 9.29 10.01
CA SER A 135 -21.08 9.25 8.71
C SER A 135 -20.79 7.94 7.98
N PRO A 136 -21.48 6.83 8.34
CA PRO A 136 -21.15 5.47 7.88
C PRO A 136 -21.13 5.29 6.34
N ARG A 137 -21.86 6.13 5.61
CA ARG A 137 -21.89 6.10 4.15
C ARG A 137 -20.75 6.87 3.48
N ASN A 138 -20.09 7.78 4.22
CA ASN A 138 -19.03 8.64 3.68
C ASN A 138 -17.66 7.98 3.85
N THR A 139 -17.37 6.93 3.09
CA THR A 139 -16.08 6.23 3.09
C THR A 139 -15.08 6.78 2.09
N GLN A 140 -15.41 7.83 1.35
CA GLN A 140 -14.56 8.39 0.29
C GLN A 140 -14.17 9.86 0.50
N GLY A 141 -14.86 10.58 1.38
CA GLY A 141 -14.64 12.03 1.57
C GLY A 141 -13.24 12.40 2.06
N TRP A 142 -12.55 11.47 2.69
CA TRP A 142 -11.17 11.62 3.14
C TRP A 142 -10.17 11.84 1.99
N LYS A 143 -10.49 11.41 0.76
CA LYS A 143 -9.62 11.57 -0.41
C LYS A 143 -9.33 13.05 -0.74
N ASN A 144 -10.23 13.93 -0.35
CA ASN A 144 -10.04 15.39 -0.50
C ASN A 144 -8.97 15.97 0.45
N LEU A 145 -8.47 15.17 1.41
CA LEU A 145 -7.42 15.57 2.33
C LEU A 145 -6.00 15.20 1.83
N ARG A 146 -5.90 14.48 0.73
CA ARG A 146 -4.63 14.24 0.03
C ARG A 146 -4.06 15.57 -0.48
N ARG A 147 -2.76 15.74 -0.36
CA ARG A 147 -2.01 16.85 -0.99
C ARG A 147 -1.27 16.36 -2.22
N THR A 148 -0.75 15.13 -2.14
CA THR A 148 -0.17 14.41 -3.29
C THR A 148 -1.31 13.82 -4.12
N SER A 149 -1.32 14.10 -5.42
CA SER A 149 -2.34 13.62 -6.36
C SER A 149 -2.28 12.12 -6.53
N HIS A 150 -3.42 11.51 -6.78
CA HIS A 150 -3.52 10.13 -7.22
C HIS A 150 -3.20 10.06 -8.73
N ASP A 151 -2.13 9.36 -9.09
CA ASP A 151 -1.62 9.31 -10.45
C ASP A 151 -1.20 7.89 -10.90
N HIS A 152 -1.55 6.87 -10.10
CA HIS A 152 -1.15 5.48 -10.29
C HIS A 152 0.37 5.23 -10.19
N ASP A 153 1.10 6.18 -9.60
CA ASP A 153 2.41 5.91 -9.03
C ASP A 153 2.21 5.45 -7.58
N PRO A 154 2.49 4.18 -7.24
CA PRO A 154 2.11 3.65 -5.93
C PRO A 154 2.82 4.35 -4.77
N LEU A 155 4.00 4.96 -4.99
CA LEU A 155 4.65 5.75 -3.95
C LEU A 155 3.92 7.08 -3.72
N ASN A 156 3.49 7.77 -4.78
CA ASN A 156 2.69 9.00 -4.67
C ASN A 156 1.33 8.70 -4.03
N ASP A 157 0.70 7.60 -4.43
CA ASP A 157 -0.61 7.20 -3.92
C ASP A 157 -0.54 6.79 -2.45
N ALA A 158 0.46 6.01 -2.03
CA ALA A 158 0.72 5.72 -0.63
C ALA A 158 1.01 6.99 0.19
N LYS A 159 1.76 7.97 -0.38
CA LYS A 159 2.02 9.25 0.28
C LYS A 159 0.76 10.06 0.47
N GLY A 160 -0.04 10.24 -0.58
CA GLY A 160 -1.33 10.96 -0.52
C GLY A 160 -2.28 10.32 0.49
N ASN A 161 -2.33 8.99 0.53
CA ASN A 161 -3.10 8.22 1.50
C ASN A 161 -2.60 8.46 2.94
N ALA A 162 -1.28 8.48 3.17
CA ALA A 162 -0.69 8.76 4.48
C ALA A 162 -0.93 10.20 4.93
N GLU A 163 -0.81 11.18 4.03
CA GLU A 163 -1.15 12.58 4.29
C GLU A 163 -2.59 12.75 4.77
N ALA A 164 -3.52 12.11 4.06
CA ALA A 164 -4.93 12.15 4.40
C ALA A 164 -5.21 11.46 5.76
N LEU A 165 -4.61 10.31 6.02
CA LEU A 165 -4.73 9.62 7.30
C LEU A 165 -4.23 10.49 8.46
N ILE A 166 -3.09 11.14 8.30
CA ILE A 166 -2.54 12.08 9.30
C ILE A 166 -3.50 13.26 9.51
N ALA A 167 -4.07 13.82 8.44
CA ALA A 167 -5.03 14.91 8.54
C ALA A 167 -6.31 14.51 9.29
N ILE A 168 -6.86 13.33 9.01
CA ILE A 168 -8.00 12.76 9.75
C ILE A 168 -7.67 12.63 11.24
N LEU A 169 -6.54 12.02 11.56
CA LEU A 169 -6.15 11.76 12.94
C LEU A 169 -5.87 13.05 13.72
N ARG A 170 -5.29 14.07 13.08
CA ARG A 170 -5.10 15.41 13.67
C ARG A 170 -6.42 16.10 13.96
N LYS A 171 -7.36 16.09 13.00
CA LYS A 171 -8.69 16.69 13.15
C LYS A 171 -9.44 16.16 14.37
N HIS A 172 -9.21 14.89 14.74
CA HIS A 172 -9.88 14.20 15.84
C HIS A 172 -9.01 13.96 17.07
N ASP A 173 -7.86 14.62 17.19
CA ASP A 173 -6.89 14.49 18.30
C ASP A 173 -6.45 13.04 18.58
N GLN A 174 -6.33 12.24 17.52
CA GLN A 174 -5.95 10.83 17.59
C GLN A 174 -4.51 10.55 17.13
N LEU A 175 -3.84 11.48 16.43
CA LEU A 175 -2.53 11.23 15.86
C LEU A 175 -1.50 10.84 16.91
N GLU A 176 -1.39 11.63 17.98
CA GLU A 176 -0.45 11.37 19.07
C GLU A 176 -0.70 10.06 19.81
N LYS A 177 -1.96 9.61 19.83
CA LYS A 177 -2.34 8.32 20.43
C LYS A 177 -1.98 7.14 19.53
N LEU A 178 -1.95 7.37 18.22
CA LEU A 178 -1.64 6.33 17.24
C LEU A 178 -0.12 6.08 17.15
N ILE A 179 0.68 7.14 17.20
CA ILE A 179 2.13 7.07 16.96
C ILE A 179 2.98 6.99 18.25
N LYS A 180 2.38 7.08 19.43
CA LYS A 180 3.00 6.80 20.74
C LYS A 180 2.95 5.33 21.07
#